data_3bf56daa614f1551a7f53116fa2daa9e
#
_entry.id   3bf56daa614f1551a7f53116fa2daa9e
#
_cell.length_a   1.000
_cell.length_b   1.000
_cell.length_c   1.000
_cell.angle_alpha   90.00
_cell.angle_beta   90.00
_cell.angle_gamma   90.00
#
_symmetry.space_group_name_H-M   'P 1'
#
loop_
_entity.id
_entity.type
_entity.pdbx_description
1 polymer ?
#
loop_
_entity_poly.entity_id
_entity_poly.type
_entity_poly.pdbx_seq_one_letter_code
_entity_poly.pdbx_strand_id
1 'polypeptide(L)'
;MVTIVGNIKPEDDYTHPLGPEDNFNESVYFNFFDRGSNRGGFIRIGNRANEGYAEMTVIVFNSDGSVFFNYKKPEISNNDEWNAGGVRVEVLEPGERLRTTYDGTALYMLDPRDMKDPGKAFKRNPFKRIKLDLVHHGVGPLYGHVGEPGDGNDFARAHSEQHMRVEGTLSIEGEVAININGHG
;
A
#
# COMPACT_ATOMS: atom_id res chain seq x y z
N MET A 1 -18.28 -14.56 -5.47
CA MET A 1 -18.66 -13.34 -6.26
C MET A 1 -18.82 -12.21 -5.26
N VAL A 2 -18.01 -11.17 -5.40
CA VAL A 2 -18.03 -10.02 -4.48
C VAL A 2 -19.36 -9.27 -4.55
N THR A 3 -19.84 -8.79 -3.41
CA THR A 3 -20.96 -7.85 -3.35
C THR A 3 -20.42 -6.44 -3.60
N ILE A 4 -21.00 -5.73 -4.55
CA ILE A 4 -20.61 -4.34 -4.89
C ILE A 4 -21.67 -3.38 -4.37
N VAL A 5 -21.21 -2.30 -3.75
CA VAL A 5 -22.04 -1.19 -3.30
C VAL A 5 -21.52 0.11 -3.92
N GLY A 6 -22.31 0.70 -4.80
CA GLY A 6 -21.94 1.85 -5.61
C GLY A 6 -21.90 1.52 -7.09
N ASN A 7 -21.11 2.25 -7.86
CA ASN A 7 -21.03 2.12 -9.32
C ASN A 7 -19.62 1.72 -9.85
N ILE A 8 -18.77 1.18 -8.96
CA ILE A 8 -17.48 0.61 -9.30
C ILE A 8 -17.62 -0.82 -9.85
N LYS A 9 -16.53 -1.34 -10.40
CA LYS A 9 -16.42 -2.70 -10.94
C LYS A 9 -15.23 -3.42 -10.32
N PRO A 10 -15.23 -4.75 -10.24
CA PRO A 10 -14.06 -5.51 -9.76
C PRO A 10 -12.79 -5.19 -10.56
N GLU A 11 -12.93 -4.92 -11.86
CA GLU A 11 -11.83 -4.60 -12.76
C GLU A 11 -11.15 -3.27 -12.45
N ASP A 12 -11.77 -2.39 -11.63
CA ASP A 12 -11.17 -1.13 -11.17
C ASP A 12 -10.02 -1.37 -10.15
N ASP A 13 -9.74 -2.62 -9.77
CA ASP A 13 -8.52 -3.00 -9.05
C ASP A 13 -7.25 -2.88 -9.93
N TYR A 14 -7.38 -2.96 -11.24
CA TYR A 14 -6.26 -2.73 -12.16
C TYR A 14 -5.95 -1.24 -12.32
N THR A 15 -4.78 -0.95 -12.88
CA THR A 15 -4.46 0.42 -13.31
C THR A 15 -5.35 0.82 -14.48
N HIS A 16 -5.69 2.12 -14.54
CA HIS A 16 -6.47 2.67 -15.63
C HIS A 16 -5.58 3.33 -16.70
N PRO A 17 -6.09 3.53 -17.93
CA PRO A 17 -5.37 4.30 -18.93
C PRO A 17 -4.94 5.67 -18.41
N LEU A 18 -3.70 6.04 -18.69
CA LEU A 18 -3.14 7.32 -18.27
C LEU A 18 -3.96 8.47 -18.84
N GLY A 19 -4.52 9.30 -17.95
CA GLY A 19 -5.23 10.51 -18.33
C GLY A 19 -4.29 11.63 -18.80
N PRO A 20 -4.82 12.67 -19.44
CA PRO A 20 -4.02 13.78 -19.99
C PRO A 20 -3.61 14.83 -18.95
N GLU A 21 -4.11 14.73 -17.72
CA GLU A 21 -3.87 15.73 -16.67
C GLU A 21 -2.40 15.70 -16.21
N ASP A 22 -1.76 16.85 -16.15
CA ASP A 22 -0.36 16.94 -15.71
C ASP A 22 -0.16 16.33 -14.32
N ASN A 23 -1.13 16.49 -13.43
CA ASN A 23 -1.12 15.98 -12.07
C ASN A 23 -1.87 14.64 -11.92
N PHE A 24 -2.00 13.85 -12.99
CA PHE A 24 -2.61 12.52 -12.91
C PHE A 24 -2.03 11.74 -11.74
N ASN A 25 -2.89 11.22 -10.90
CA ASN A 25 -2.52 10.43 -9.74
C ASN A 25 -3.50 9.28 -9.57
N GLU A 26 -2.99 8.09 -9.68
CA GLU A 26 -3.73 6.88 -9.37
C GLU A 26 -2.99 6.11 -8.28
N SER A 27 -3.69 5.69 -7.23
CA SER A 27 -3.02 5.07 -6.08
C SER A 27 -3.85 3.97 -5.45
N VAL A 28 -3.15 2.99 -4.92
CA VAL A 28 -3.71 1.93 -4.08
C VAL A 28 -3.04 1.94 -2.71
N TYR A 29 -3.82 1.56 -1.72
CA TYR A 29 -3.42 1.54 -0.33
C TYR A 29 -3.94 0.27 0.34
N PHE A 30 -3.06 -0.47 0.99
CA PHE A 30 -3.39 -1.66 1.76
C PHE A 30 -2.88 -1.52 3.18
N ASN A 31 -3.69 -1.82 4.15
CA ASN A 31 -3.26 -1.94 5.53
C ASN A 31 -3.46 -3.36 6.05
N PHE A 32 -2.87 -3.66 7.19
CA PHE A 32 -3.10 -4.90 7.92
C PHE A 32 -2.84 -4.71 9.41
N PHE A 33 -3.53 -5.49 10.21
CA PHE A 33 -3.23 -5.68 11.63
C PHE A 33 -3.44 -7.13 12.03
N ASP A 34 -2.38 -7.76 12.53
CA ASP A 34 -2.39 -9.11 13.08
C ASP A 34 -2.36 -9.04 14.61
N ARG A 35 -3.46 -9.45 15.23
CA ARG A 35 -3.58 -9.47 16.70
C ARG A 35 -2.66 -10.51 17.34
N GLY A 36 -2.36 -11.61 16.65
CA GLY A 36 -1.53 -12.71 17.16
C GLY A 36 -0.09 -12.27 17.39
N SER A 37 0.51 -11.59 16.42
CA SER A 37 1.85 -11.03 16.51
C SER A 37 1.88 -9.61 17.09
N ASN A 38 0.73 -8.97 17.29
CA ASN A 38 0.57 -7.57 17.64
C ASN A 38 1.39 -6.65 16.70
N ARG A 39 1.28 -6.91 15.40
CA ARG A 39 1.94 -6.14 14.34
C ARG A 39 0.93 -5.67 13.31
N GLY A 40 1.24 -4.53 12.74
CA GLY A 40 0.44 -3.96 11.66
C GLY A 40 1.28 -3.13 10.72
N GLY A 41 0.64 -2.60 9.71
CA GLY A 41 1.33 -1.72 8.79
C GLY A 41 0.47 -1.31 7.62
N PHE A 42 1.08 -0.58 6.71
CA PHE A 42 0.45 -0.31 5.43
C PHE A 42 1.47 -0.22 4.29
N ILE A 43 0.98 -0.47 3.10
CA ILE A 43 1.70 -0.37 1.84
C ILE A 43 0.87 0.55 0.93
N ARG A 44 1.51 1.57 0.36
CA ARG A 44 0.90 2.46 -0.62
C ARG A 44 1.80 2.59 -1.83
N ILE A 45 1.20 2.59 -3.00
CA ILE A 45 1.82 3.02 -4.25
C ILE A 45 0.87 3.98 -4.95
N GLY A 46 1.38 5.09 -5.45
CA GLY A 46 0.64 6.08 -6.22
C GLY A 46 1.42 6.46 -7.46
N ASN A 47 0.87 6.11 -8.62
CA ASN A 47 1.48 6.40 -9.92
C ASN A 47 1.16 7.82 -10.34
N ARG A 48 2.21 8.60 -10.65
CA ARG A 48 2.18 9.95 -11.19
C ARG A 48 2.99 9.99 -12.49
N ALA A 49 2.60 9.16 -13.45
CA ALA A 49 3.41 8.92 -14.65
C ALA A 49 3.62 10.20 -15.50
N ASN A 50 2.65 11.12 -15.54
CA ASN A 50 2.80 12.41 -16.23
C ASN A 50 3.80 13.35 -15.54
N GLU A 51 4.06 13.14 -14.24
CA GLU A 51 5.12 13.83 -13.48
C GLU A 51 6.44 13.05 -13.48
N GLY A 52 6.48 11.84 -14.06
CA GLY A 52 7.67 11.01 -14.20
C GLY A 52 8.05 10.18 -12.99
N TYR A 53 7.19 10.05 -11.97
CA TYR A 53 7.50 9.28 -10.76
C TYR A 53 6.26 8.57 -10.19
N ALA A 54 6.54 7.58 -9.31
CA ALA A 54 5.55 7.06 -8.38
C ALA A 54 5.91 7.46 -6.94
N GLU A 55 4.92 7.54 -6.07
CA GLU A 55 5.12 7.64 -4.63
C GLU A 55 4.89 6.26 -4.00
N MET A 56 5.86 5.75 -3.26
CA MET A 56 5.67 4.52 -2.50
C MET A 56 5.94 4.75 -1.02
N THR A 57 5.12 4.13 -0.19
CA THR A 57 5.26 4.14 1.26
C THR A 57 5.06 2.73 1.81
N VAL A 58 5.96 2.31 2.70
CA VAL A 58 5.80 1.09 3.49
C VAL A 58 6.05 1.44 4.95
N ILE A 59 5.10 1.05 5.80
CA ILE A 59 5.23 1.18 7.26
C ILE A 59 4.91 -0.18 7.88
N VAL A 60 5.72 -0.60 8.84
CA VAL A 60 5.43 -1.75 9.71
C VAL A 60 5.56 -1.30 11.15
N PHE A 61 4.49 -1.48 11.93
CA PHE A 61 4.44 -1.24 13.36
C PHE A 61 4.72 -2.56 14.08
N ASN A 62 5.74 -2.58 14.92
CA ASN A 62 6.11 -3.75 15.72
C ASN A 62 5.44 -3.76 17.09
N SER A 63 5.36 -4.95 17.69
CA SER A 63 4.74 -5.17 19.01
C SER A 63 5.41 -4.41 20.15
N ASP A 64 6.68 -4.04 20.01
CA ASP A 64 7.46 -3.26 20.98
C ASP A 64 7.34 -1.73 20.78
N GLY A 65 6.54 -1.30 19.81
CA GLY A 65 6.34 0.11 19.47
C GLY A 65 7.37 0.67 18.48
N SER A 66 8.37 -0.11 18.10
CA SER A 66 9.30 0.28 17.02
C SER A 66 8.61 0.26 15.65
N VAL A 67 9.16 0.97 14.69
CA VAL A 67 8.57 1.12 13.36
C VAL A 67 9.63 0.95 12.27
N PHE A 68 9.27 0.21 11.23
CA PHE A 68 9.96 0.28 9.95
C PHE A 68 9.25 1.29 9.06
N PHE A 69 10.02 2.16 8.43
CA PHE A 69 9.48 3.19 7.52
C PHE A 69 10.31 3.28 6.25
N ASN A 70 9.64 3.30 5.11
CA ASN A 70 10.26 3.67 3.85
C ASN A 70 9.30 4.52 3.02
N TYR A 71 9.83 5.60 2.46
CA TYR A 71 9.17 6.45 1.48
C TYR A 71 10.16 6.75 0.36
N LYS A 72 9.73 6.58 -0.88
CA LYS A 72 10.52 6.88 -2.08
C LYS A 72 9.64 7.46 -3.18
N LYS A 73 10.31 8.18 -4.07
CA LYS A 73 9.77 8.65 -5.35
C LYS A 73 10.56 8.03 -6.50
N PRO A 74 10.36 6.72 -6.80
CA PRO A 74 11.00 6.07 -7.93
C PRO A 74 10.49 6.64 -9.25
N GLU A 75 11.36 6.71 -10.26
CA GLU A 75 10.98 7.09 -11.61
C GLU A 75 10.09 6.03 -12.26
N ILE A 76 9.03 6.47 -12.92
CA ILE A 76 8.16 5.68 -13.78
C ILE A 76 7.81 6.49 -15.04
N SER A 77 7.47 5.81 -16.12
CA SER A 77 7.11 6.45 -17.40
C SER A 77 5.73 6.05 -17.93
N ASN A 78 5.04 5.14 -17.26
CA ASN A 78 3.71 4.66 -17.64
C ASN A 78 2.89 4.31 -16.40
N ASN A 79 1.63 3.97 -16.62
CA ASN A 79 0.68 3.53 -15.58
C ASN A 79 0.21 2.09 -15.80
N ASP A 80 1.06 1.22 -16.35
CA ASP A 80 0.65 -0.12 -16.81
C ASP A 80 0.54 -1.12 -15.66
N GLU A 81 1.23 -0.88 -14.53
CA GLU A 81 1.22 -1.76 -13.38
C GLU A 81 1.45 -1.02 -12.05
N TRP A 82 1.07 -1.68 -10.95
CA TRP A 82 1.39 -1.27 -9.59
C TRP A 82 2.75 -1.82 -9.18
N ASN A 83 3.85 -1.23 -9.69
CA ASN A 83 5.20 -1.72 -9.42
C ASN A 83 6.21 -0.58 -9.39
N ALA A 84 6.62 -0.16 -8.20
CA ALA A 84 7.63 0.88 -8.04
C ALA A 84 8.33 0.80 -6.68
N GLY A 85 9.63 1.08 -6.65
CA GLY A 85 10.42 1.24 -5.43
C GLY A 85 10.54 0.00 -4.54
N GLY A 86 10.28 -1.19 -5.10
CA GLY A 86 10.26 -2.46 -4.38
C GLY A 86 8.87 -2.88 -3.90
N VAL A 87 7.85 -2.04 -4.06
CA VAL A 87 6.43 -2.39 -3.86
C VAL A 87 5.85 -2.91 -5.17
N ARG A 88 5.09 -3.99 -5.09
CA ARG A 88 4.26 -4.50 -6.19
C ARG A 88 2.90 -4.93 -5.66
N VAL A 89 1.87 -4.63 -6.44
CA VAL A 89 0.51 -5.14 -6.20
C VAL A 89 0.08 -5.96 -7.42
N GLU A 90 -0.45 -7.14 -7.15
CA GLU A 90 -0.95 -8.06 -8.17
C GLU A 90 -2.45 -8.31 -7.91
N VAL A 91 -3.26 -8.13 -8.93
CA VAL A 91 -4.68 -8.51 -8.90
C VAL A 91 -4.74 -10.00 -9.21
N LEU A 92 -5.00 -10.83 -8.20
CA LEU A 92 -5.13 -12.29 -8.35
C LEU A 92 -6.54 -12.66 -8.82
N GLU A 93 -7.54 -11.98 -8.27
CA GLU A 93 -8.96 -12.15 -8.57
C GLU A 93 -9.67 -10.82 -8.29
N PRO A 94 -10.11 -10.10 -9.34
CA PRO A 94 -10.65 -8.75 -9.21
C PRO A 94 -11.81 -8.65 -8.20
N GLY A 95 -11.74 -7.69 -7.29
CA GLY A 95 -12.70 -7.46 -6.22
C GLY A 95 -12.68 -8.50 -5.10
N GLU A 96 -11.92 -9.58 -5.22
CA GLU A 96 -11.92 -10.69 -4.28
C GLU A 96 -10.54 -10.96 -3.66
N ARG A 97 -9.44 -10.85 -4.47
CA ARG A 97 -8.12 -11.23 -3.97
C ARG A 97 -6.99 -10.47 -4.64
N LEU A 98 -6.19 -9.82 -3.82
CA LEU A 98 -5.01 -9.07 -4.24
C LEU A 98 -3.78 -9.54 -3.46
N ARG A 99 -2.60 -9.36 -4.04
CA ARG A 99 -1.33 -9.63 -3.37
C ARG A 99 -0.49 -8.37 -3.35
N THR A 100 0.04 -8.03 -2.19
CA THR A 100 1.02 -6.95 -2.04
C THR A 100 2.36 -7.53 -1.64
N THR A 101 3.41 -7.09 -2.31
CA THR A 101 4.78 -7.46 -1.94
C THR A 101 5.64 -6.22 -1.77
N TYR A 102 6.61 -6.33 -0.88
CA TYR A 102 7.69 -5.36 -0.74
C TYR A 102 9.01 -6.10 -0.51
N ASP A 103 10.04 -5.72 -1.23
CA ASP A 103 11.42 -6.19 -0.97
C ASP A 103 12.36 -4.98 -1.01
N GLY A 104 12.85 -4.57 0.15
CA GLY A 104 13.70 -3.39 0.22
C GLY A 104 14.22 -3.09 1.62
N THR A 105 14.96 -1.99 1.73
CA THR A 105 15.43 -1.48 3.01
C THR A 105 14.44 -0.47 3.57
N ALA A 106 14.24 -0.50 4.89
CA ALA A 106 13.42 0.47 5.62
C ALA A 106 14.19 1.01 6.81
N LEU A 107 13.94 2.26 7.15
CA LEU A 107 14.46 2.91 8.34
C LEU A 107 13.85 2.23 9.56
N TYR A 108 14.68 1.71 10.47
CA TYR A 108 14.22 1.10 11.71
C TYR A 108 14.32 2.09 12.86
N MET A 109 13.19 2.50 13.40
CA MET A 109 13.10 3.46 14.50
C MET A 109 12.58 2.78 15.76
N LEU A 110 13.36 2.81 16.83
CA LEU A 110 12.91 2.36 18.16
C LEU A 110 11.85 3.32 18.74
N ASP A 111 11.99 4.60 18.44
CA ASP A 111 11.01 5.63 18.79
C ASP A 111 10.48 6.31 17.53
N PRO A 112 9.24 6.05 17.12
CA PRO A 112 8.66 6.64 15.92
C PRO A 112 8.55 8.17 15.98
N ARG A 113 8.65 8.78 17.19
CA ARG A 113 8.67 10.25 17.38
C ARG A 113 9.93 10.90 16.81
N ASP A 114 10.97 10.14 16.50
CA ASP A 114 12.14 10.63 15.78
C ASP A 114 11.77 11.26 14.45
N MET A 115 10.65 10.83 13.85
CA MET A 115 10.14 11.36 12.58
C MET A 115 9.64 12.81 12.68
N LYS A 116 9.58 13.42 13.88
CA LYS A 116 9.38 14.87 14.02
C LYS A 116 10.49 15.69 13.35
N ASP A 117 11.68 15.11 13.19
CA ASP A 117 12.79 15.66 12.43
C ASP A 117 13.31 14.59 11.45
N PRO A 118 12.69 14.45 10.26
CA PRO A 118 13.05 13.40 9.31
C PRO A 118 14.54 13.42 8.94
N GLY A 119 15.11 14.63 8.79
CA GLY A 119 16.53 14.77 8.45
C GLY A 119 17.47 14.16 9.49
N LYS A 120 17.10 14.20 10.77
CA LYS A 120 17.84 13.54 11.85
C LYS A 120 17.48 12.06 11.96
N ALA A 121 16.21 11.70 11.82
CA ALA A 121 15.76 10.32 11.88
C ALA A 121 16.52 9.45 10.88
N PHE A 122 16.60 9.86 9.63
CA PHE A 122 17.32 9.15 8.57
C PHE A 122 18.85 9.07 8.77
N LYS A 123 19.44 9.97 9.55
CA LYS A 123 20.88 9.96 9.85
C LYS A 123 21.24 9.10 11.06
N ARG A 124 20.34 8.95 12.03
CA ARG A 124 20.62 8.35 13.33
C ARG A 124 20.16 6.90 13.45
N ASN A 125 19.08 6.56 12.77
CA ASN A 125 18.49 5.24 12.86
C ASN A 125 19.07 4.31 11.78
N PRO A 126 19.23 3.02 12.07
CA PRO A 126 19.74 2.05 11.10
C PRO A 126 18.69 1.71 10.05
N PHE A 127 19.17 1.27 8.90
CA PHE A 127 18.33 0.63 7.88
C PHE A 127 18.44 -0.89 8.01
N LYS A 128 17.32 -1.58 7.88
CA LYS A 128 17.25 -3.04 7.79
C LYS A 128 16.52 -3.46 6.51
N ARG A 129 16.91 -4.59 5.95
CA ARG A 129 16.15 -5.18 4.85
C ARG A 129 14.90 -5.85 5.41
N ILE A 130 13.76 -5.57 4.79
CA ILE A 130 12.50 -6.23 5.10
C ILE A 130 11.84 -6.73 3.81
N LYS A 131 11.09 -7.82 3.93
CA LYS A 131 10.22 -8.33 2.88
C LYS A 131 8.82 -8.53 3.43
N LEU A 132 7.84 -8.07 2.68
CA LEU A 132 6.44 -8.38 2.88
C LEU A 132 5.92 -9.17 1.69
N ASP A 133 5.12 -10.17 1.95
CA ASP A 133 4.38 -10.94 0.96
C ASP A 133 3.02 -11.27 1.57
N LEU A 134 2.02 -10.48 1.19
CA LEU A 134 0.69 -10.51 1.80
C LEU A 134 -0.38 -10.73 0.75
N VAL A 135 -1.28 -11.65 1.01
CA VAL A 135 -2.50 -11.86 0.22
C VAL A 135 -3.69 -11.30 1.00
N HIS A 136 -4.44 -10.45 0.33
CA HIS A 136 -5.64 -9.79 0.83
C HIS A 136 -6.86 -10.46 0.22
N HIS A 137 -7.78 -10.95 1.05
CA HIS A 137 -9.02 -11.62 0.66
C HIS A 137 -10.20 -10.75 1.07
N GLY A 138 -11.03 -10.34 0.13
CA GLY A 138 -12.25 -9.60 0.41
C GLY A 138 -13.19 -10.39 1.32
N VAL A 139 -13.54 -9.83 2.48
CA VAL A 139 -14.49 -10.43 3.45
C VAL A 139 -15.75 -9.59 3.63
N GLY A 140 -15.73 -8.36 3.11
CA GLY A 140 -16.86 -7.46 3.07
C GLY A 140 -17.22 -7.07 1.64
N PRO A 141 -18.32 -6.31 1.45
CA PRO A 141 -18.63 -5.71 0.16
C PRO A 141 -17.51 -4.78 -0.31
N LEU A 142 -17.34 -4.70 -1.61
CA LEU A 142 -16.53 -3.68 -2.26
C LEU A 142 -17.38 -2.42 -2.40
N TYR A 143 -17.02 -1.35 -1.67
CA TYR A 143 -17.71 -0.06 -1.70
C TYR A 143 -16.94 0.90 -2.58
N GLY A 144 -17.64 1.69 -3.36
CA GLY A 144 -16.98 2.76 -4.07
C GLY A 144 -17.84 3.48 -5.08
N HIS A 145 -17.25 4.52 -5.64
CA HIS A 145 -17.89 5.33 -6.67
C HIS A 145 -16.88 5.74 -7.74
N VAL A 146 -17.40 5.90 -8.93
CA VAL A 146 -16.77 6.63 -10.03
C VAL A 146 -17.67 7.85 -10.29
N GLY A 147 -17.13 9.06 -10.12
CA GLY A 147 -17.85 10.32 -10.27
C GLY A 147 -17.52 11.03 -11.56
N GLU A 148 -18.38 11.98 -11.92
CA GLU A 148 -18.16 12.92 -13.01
C GLU A 148 -17.56 14.23 -12.47
N PRO A 149 -16.76 14.97 -13.25
CA PRO A 149 -16.27 16.29 -12.85
C PRO A 149 -17.41 17.21 -12.45
N GLY A 150 -17.37 17.72 -11.22
CA GLY A 150 -18.39 18.65 -10.72
C GLY A 150 -19.58 18.02 -10.00
N ASP A 151 -19.54 16.71 -9.69
CA ASP A 151 -20.56 16.04 -8.88
C ASP A 151 -20.46 16.35 -7.37
N GLY A 152 -19.53 17.22 -6.98
CA GLY A 152 -19.28 17.61 -5.60
C GLY A 152 -18.31 16.68 -4.86
N ASN A 153 -17.74 15.70 -5.54
CA ASN A 153 -16.78 14.75 -5.00
C ASN A 153 -15.35 15.12 -5.44
N ASP A 154 -14.89 16.30 -5.01
CA ASP A 154 -13.61 16.88 -5.44
C ASP A 154 -12.38 16.12 -4.91
N PHE A 155 -12.58 15.08 -4.06
CA PHE A 155 -11.47 14.32 -3.47
C PHE A 155 -10.79 13.38 -4.46
N ALA A 156 -11.57 12.63 -5.23
CA ALA A 156 -11.08 11.69 -6.24
C ALA A 156 -12.15 11.40 -7.29
N ARG A 157 -11.73 11.20 -8.55
CA ARG A 157 -12.62 10.74 -9.63
C ARG A 157 -13.24 9.38 -9.36
N ALA A 158 -12.46 8.48 -8.77
CA ALA A 158 -12.90 7.17 -8.34
C ALA A 158 -12.29 6.86 -6.99
N HIS A 159 -13.03 6.17 -6.16
CA HIS A 159 -12.57 5.71 -4.87
C HIS A 159 -13.26 4.39 -4.52
N SER A 160 -12.50 3.44 -4.00
CA SER A 160 -13.03 2.16 -3.53
C SER A 160 -12.39 1.74 -2.22
N GLU A 161 -13.16 1.03 -1.40
CA GLU A 161 -12.72 0.46 -0.14
C GLU A 161 -13.32 -0.94 0.07
N GLN A 162 -12.55 -1.84 0.66
CA GLN A 162 -13.02 -3.16 1.02
C GLN A 162 -12.36 -3.63 2.32
N HIS A 163 -13.14 -4.21 3.22
CA HIS A 163 -12.57 -4.92 4.36
C HIS A 163 -12.03 -6.28 3.92
N MET A 164 -10.78 -6.57 4.29
CA MET A 164 -10.06 -7.75 3.83
C MET A 164 -9.45 -8.55 4.98
N ARG A 165 -9.49 -9.87 4.88
CA ARG A 165 -8.63 -10.76 5.64
C ARG A 165 -7.25 -10.78 4.97
N VAL A 166 -6.20 -10.71 5.77
CA VAL A 166 -4.82 -10.62 5.28
C VAL A 166 -4.00 -11.78 5.83
N GLU A 167 -3.31 -12.49 4.95
CA GLU A 167 -2.39 -13.55 5.33
C GLU A 167 -1.10 -13.48 4.55
N GLY A 168 0.00 -13.96 5.12
CA GLY A 168 1.28 -13.96 4.45
C GLY A 168 2.46 -13.92 5.41
N THR A 169 3.54 -13.26 5.00
CA THR A 169 4.78 -13.24 5.77
C THR A 169 5.43 -11.85 5.81
N LEU A 170 6.03 -11.55 6.95
CA LEU A 170 6.99 -10.47 7.14
C LEU A 170 8.35 -11.09 7.47
N SER A 171 9.36 -10.80 6.67
CA SER A 171 10.75 -11.17 6.94
C SER A 171 11.56 -9.91 7.26
N ILE A 172 12.31 -9.96 8.33
CA ILE A 172 13.22 -8.90 8.78
C ILE A 172 14.63 -9.47 8.80
N GLU A 173 15.59 -8.72 8.26
CA GLU A 173 16.99 -9.13 8.22
C GLU A 173 17.50 -9.50 9.62
N GLY A 174 18.03 -10.73 9.73
CA GLY A 174 18.55 -11.28 10.98
C GLY A 174 17.50 -11.85 11.93
N GLU A 175 16.23 -11.91 11.52
CA GLU A 175 15.13 -12.44 12.35
C GLU A 175 14.43 -13.63 11.66
N VAL A 176 13.73 -14.44 12.45
CA VAL A 176 12.86 -15.51 11.92
C VAL A 176 11.67 -14.86 11.25
N ALA A 177 11.26 -15.38 10.08
CA ALA A 177 10.08 -14.89 9.37
C ALA A 177 8.82 -15.01 10.24
N ILE A 178 8.01 -14.00 10.18
CA ILE A 178 6.78 -13.85 10.97
C ILE A 178 5.60 -14.12 10.04
N ASN A 179 4.75 -15.07 10.41
CA ASN A 179 3.48 -15.27 9.72
C ASN A 179 2.50 -14.18 10.13
N ILE A 180 1.85 -13.58 9.15
CA ILE A 180 0.78 -12.59 9.34
C ILE A 180 -0.56 -13.28 9.09
N ASN A 181 -1.49 -13.10 10.01
CA ASN A 181 -2.87 -13.55 9.89
C ASN A 181 -3.79 -12.53 10.58
N GLY A 182 -4.27 -11.59 9.80
CA GLY A 182 -4.98 -10.42 10.31
C GLY A 182 -6.06 -9.91 9.37
N HIS A 183 -6.39 -8.65 9.54
CA HIS A 183 -7.37 -7.93 8.73
C HIS A 183 -6.88 -6.52 8.39
N GLY A 184 -7.44 -5.98 7.33
CA GLY A 184 -7.17 -4.62 6.87
C GLY A 184 -8.25 -4.10 5.94
#